data_4e2a8cab660c39cf4a94d8a84d6f2623
#
_entry.id   4e2a8cab660c39cf4a94d8a84d6f2623
#
_cell.length_a   1.000
_cell.length_b   1.000
_cell.length_c   1.000
_cell.angle_alpha   90.00
_cell.angle_beta   90.00
_cell.angle_gamma   90.00
#
_symmetry.space_group_name_H-M   'P 1'
#
loop_
_entity.id
_entity.type
_entity.pdbx_description
1 polymer ?
#
loop_
_entity_poly.entity_id
_entity_poly.type
_entity_poly.pdbx_seq_one_letter_code
_entity_poly.pdbx_strand_id
1 'polypeptide(L)'
;AFGHLFSRQLALVEHLGFVPKQSEDERDAMLVRLEYACQTNDFRKPSGAPLLDLAMAMKEHPLSLLGPSEMQPVLIRFKNQLNENSGRFARIGVVPEMNHNELVAWGGVSDDADPAREDQATLFLTWDGLQKRVSSRIDWMIEHMPTDYAWRIHGEGTSLLEVLLHHCIVMDWLTIALAFLHGKDPAAIRPIQALKAYLADEASV
;
A
#
# COMPACT_ATOMS: atom_id res chain seq x y z
N ALA A 1 5.08 8.93 13.50
CA ALA A 1 3.90 9.77 13.70
C ALA A 1 2.58 9.03 13.49
N PHE A 2 2.43 8.22 12.41
CA PHE A 2 1.16 7.54 12.08
C PHE A 2 0.63 6.67 13.23
N GLY A 3 1.38 5.70 13.72
CA GLY A 3 0.91 4.76 14.75
C GLY A 3 0.48 5.46 16.05
N HIS A 4 1.20 6.50 16.44
CA HIS A 4 0.87 7.26 17.66
C HIS A 4 -0.44 8.07 17.52
N LEU A 5 -0.67 8.67 16.35
CA LEU A 5 -1.91 9.39 16.07
C LEU A 5 -3.08 8.43 15.94
N PHE A 6 -2.90 7.34 15.19
CA PHE A 6 -3.90 6.32 14.96
C PHE A 6 -4.35 5.64 16.26
N SER A 7 -3.42 5.23 17.13
CA SER A 7 -3.76 4.56 18.39
C SER A 7 -4.61 5.44 19.32
N ARG A 8 -4.34 6.75 19.35
CA ARG A 8 -5.15 7.69 20.14
C ARG A 8 -6.55 7.88 19.56
N GLN A 9 -6.67 7.96 18.22
CA GLN A 9 -7.97 8.05 17.55
C GLN A 9 -8.77 6.76 17.75
N LEU A 10 -8.14 5.59 17.64
CA LEU A 10 -8.79 4.30 17.89
C LEU A 10 -9.31 4.24 19.33
N ALA A 11 -8.49 4.57 20.32
CA ALA A 11 -8.90 4.58 21.71
C ALA A 11 -10.09 5.53 21.99
N LEU A 12 -10.13 6.68 21.29
CA LEU A 12 -11.24 7.62 21.39
C LEU A 12 -12.55 7.03 20.82
N VAL A 13 -12.51 6.45 19.61
CA VAL A 13 -13.72 5.89 18.99
C VAL A 13 -14.21 4.62 19.69
N GLU A 14 -13.31 3.83 20.27
CA GLU A 14 -13.65 2.73 21.17
C GLU A 14 -14.34 3.24 22.46
N HIS A 15 -13.79 4.31 23.07
CA HIS A 15 -14.38 4.93 24.26
C HIS A 15 -15.78 5.51 24.01
N LEU A 16 -15.97 6.09 22.83
CA LEU A 16 -17.27 6.63 22.40
C LEU A 16 -18.27 5.54 21.94
N GLY A 17 -17.85 4.28 21.86
CA GLY A 17 -18.68 3.16 21.45
C GLY A 17 -18.98 3.09 19.94
N PHE A 18 -18.23 3.79 19.10
CA PHE A 18 -18.38 3.72 17.65
C PHE A 18 -17.80 2.44 17.06
N VAL A 19 -16.82 1.84 17.72
CA VAL A 19 -16.25 0.53 17.38
C VAL A 19 -16.18 -0.34 18.63
N PRO A 20 -16.26 -1.67 18.50
CA PRO A 20 -16.09 -2.58 19.63
C PRO A 20 -14.70 -2.41 20.25
N LYS A 21 -14.64 -2.38 21.58
CA LYS A 21 -13.37 -2.35 22.28
C LYS A 21 -12.71 -3.72 22.24
N GLN A 22 -11.46 -3.77 21.79
CA GLN A 22 -10.65 -4.98 21.87
C GLN A 22 -10.28 -5.30 23.32
N SER A 23 -10.21 -6.57 23.68
CA SER A 23 -9.61 -7.00 24.93
C SER A 23 -8.09 -6.70 24.94
N GLU A 24 -7.51 -6.66 26.13
CA GLU A 24 -6.06 -6.47 26.26
C GLU A 24 -5.29 -7.63 25.60
N ASP A 25 -5.73 -8.86 25.83
CA ASP A 25 -5.09 -10.07 25.25
C ASP A 25 -5.14 -10.07 23.70
N GLU A 26 -6.28 -9.68 23.10
CA GLU A 26 -6.40 -9.57 21.64
C GLU A 26 -5.48 -8.49 21.07
N ARG A 27 -5.40 -7.35 21.77
CA ARG A 27 -4.53 -6.24 21.37
C ARG A 27 -3.06 -6.62 21.45
N ASP A 28 -2.65 -7.24 22.57
CA ASP A 28 -1.26 -7.67 22.78
C ASP A 28 -0.86 -8.74 21.74
N ALA A 29 -1.74 -9.72 21.48
CA ALA A 29 -1.50 -10.73 20.45
C ALA A 29 -1.37 -10.10 19.06
N MET A 30 -2.21 -9.12 18.71
CA MET A 30 -2.10 -8.35 17.47
C MET A 30 -0.74 -7.62 17.38
N LEU A 31 -0.34 -6.93 18.44
CA LEU A 31 0.92 -6.18 18.46
C LEU A 31 2.14 -7.11 18.26
N VAL A 32 2.14 -8.30 18.87
CA VAL A 32 3.20 -9.31 18.68
C VAL A 32 3.29 -9.73 17.21
N ARG A 33 2.15 -9.99 16.55
CA ARG A 33 2.14 -10.37 15.12
C ARG A 33 2.58 -9.23 14.21
N LEU A 34 2.16 -8.00 14.50
CA LEU A 34 2.59 -6.80 13.74
C LEU A 34 4.09 -6.51 13.93
N GLU A 35 4.62 -6.72 15.14
CA GLU A 35 6.06 -6.62 15.38
C GLU A 35 6.83 -7.69 14.59
N TYR A 36 6.34 -8.93 14.58
CA TYR A 36 6.90 -10.00 13.75
C TYR A 36 6.90 -9.63 12.27
N ALA A 37 5.77 -9.11 11.74
CA ALA A 37 5.69 -8.62 10.36
C ALA A 37 6.71 -7.50 10.08
N CYS A 38 6.92 -6.59 11.02
CA CYS A 38 7.93 -5.55 10.89
C CYS A 38 9.36 -6.13 10.82
N GLN A 39 9.66 -7.14 11.63
CA GLN A 39 10.98 -7.78 11.66
C GLN A 39 11.25 -8.63 10.42
N THR A 40 10.25 -9.34 9.91
CA THR A 40 10.36 -10.22 8.74
C THR A 40 10.45 -9.46 7.42
N ASN A 41 9.89 -8.26 7.34
CA ASN A 41 9.95 -7.41 6.15
C ASN A 41 11.12 -6.40 6.17
N ASP A 42 11.95 -6.39 7.20
CA ASP A 42 13.15 -5.55 7.28
C ASP A 42 14.17 -6.00 6.21
N PHE A 43 14.19 -5.34 5.07
CA PHE A 43 15.05 -5.68 3.92
C PHE A 43 16.56 -5.57 4.23
N ARG A 44 16.96 -5.01 5.36
CA ARG A 44 18.35 -4.99 5.85
C ARG A 44 18.78 -6.33 6.45
N LYS A 45 17.84 -7.25 6.62
CA LYS A 45 18.03 -8.60 7.16
C LYS A 45 17.73 -9.64 6.09
N PRO A 46 18.29 -10.86 6.20
CA PRO A 46 18.00 -11.93 5.25
C PRO A 46 16.50 -12.27 5.12
N SER A 47 15.73 -12.13 6.21
CA SER A 47 14.28 -12.35 6.21
C SER A 47 13.52 -11.40 5.30
N GLY A 48 14.03 -10.20 5.07
CA GLY A 48 13.42 -9.19 4.22
C GLY A 48 13.88 -9.24 2.74
N ALA A 49 14.68 -10.24 2.35
CA ALA A 49 15.15 -10.38 0.97
C ALA A 49 14.00 -10.44 -0.05
N PRO A 50 12.87 -11.16 0.16
CA PRO A 50 11.77 -11.19 -0.79
C PRO A 50 11.16 -9.80 -1.04
N LEU A 51 11.09 -8.93 -0.02
CA LEU A 51 10.60 -7.57 -0.18
C LEU A 51 11.60 -6.70 -0.96
N LEU A 52 12.90 -6.89 -0.74
CA LEU A 52 13.93 -6.22 -1.53
C LEU A 52 13.90 -6.67 -3.00
N ASP A 53 13.73 -7.97 -3.26
CA ASP A 53 13.61 -8.51 -4.62
C ASP A 53 12.38 -7.92 -5.34
N LEU A 54 11.24 -7.81 -4.64
CA LEU A 54 10.07 -7.13 -5.16
C LEU A 54 10.36 -5.65 -5.48
N ALA A 55 11.02 -4.94 -4.57
CA ALA A 55 11.39 -3.54 -4.81
C ALA A 55 12.33 -3.40 -6.02
N MET A 56 13.29 -4.31 -6.19
CA MET A 56 14.18 -4.33 -7.37
C MET A 56 13.41 -4.59 -8.66
N ALA A 57 12.45 -5.52 -8.64
CA ALA A 57 11.65 -5.85 -9.83
C ALA A 57 10.76 -4.69 -10.29
N MET A 58 10.24 -3.88 -9.35
CA MET A 58 9.29 -2.81 -9.67
C MET A 58 9.91 -1.40 -9.78
N LYS A 59 11.18 -1.23 -9.47
CA LYS A 59 11.80 0.11 -9.30
C LYS A 59 11.76 0.99 -10.55
N GLU A 60 11.85 0.45 -11.76
CA GLU A 60 11.90 1.22 -13.00
C GLU A 60 10.51 1.37 -13.68
N HIS A 61 9.49 0.69 -13.17
CA HIS A 61 8.17 0.63 -13.80
C HIS A 61 7.18 1.66 -13.21
N PRO A 62 6.23 2.16 -14.00
CA PRO A 62 5.07 2.87 -13.46
C PRO A 62 4.30 1.98 -12.47
N LEU A 63 3.82 2.56 -11.37
CA LEU A 63 3.26 1.79 -10.27
C LEU A 63 1.73 1.85 -10.25
N SER A 64 1.10 0.68 -10.17
CA SER A 64 -0.34 0.50 -10.01
C SER A 64 -0.64 -0.26 -8.73
N LEU A 65 -1.49 0.31 -7.87
CA LEU A 65 -1.87 -0.24 -6.57
C LEU A 65 -3.34 -0.60 -6.62
N LEU A 66 -3.64 -1.87 -6.58
CA LEU A 66 -4.99 -2.40 -6.75
C LEU A 66 -5.41 -3.18 -5.50
N GLY A 67 -6.68 -3.08 -5.16
CA GLY A 67 -7.21 -3.85 -4.03
C GLY A 67 -8.70 -3.66 -3.85
N PRO A 68 -9.33 -4.45 -2.96
CA PRO A 68 -10.75 -4.32 -2.65
C PRO A 68 -11.06 -3.01 -1.92
N SER A 69 -12.32 -2.63 -1.85
CA SER A 69 -12.76 -1.37 -1.25
C SER A 69 -12.31 -1.17 0.20
N GLU A 70 -12.28 -2.23 0.99
CA GLU A 70 -11.81 -2.20 2.38
C GLU A 70 -10.30 -1.89 2.51
N MET A 71 -9.51 -2.13 1.45
CA MET A 71 -8.08 -1.77 1.39
C MET A 71 -7.82 -0.34 0.90
N GLN A 72 -8.83 0.40 0.49
CA GLN A 72 -8.67 1.75 -0.04
C GLN A 72 -7.86 2.69 0.88
N PRO A 73 -8.05 2.71 2.22
CA PRO A 73 -7.22 3.54 3.10
C PRO A 73 -5.73 3.20 3.03
N VAL A 74 -5.40 1.91 2.91
CA VAL A 74 -3.99 1.44 2.77
C VAL A 74 -3.43 1.82 1.40
N LEU A 75 -4.21 1.64 0.32
CA LEU A 75 -3.79 2.03 -1.03
C LEU A 75 -3.46 3.53 -1.09
N ILE A 76 -4.31 4.38 -0.51
CA ILE A 76 -4.09 5.83 -0.43
C ILE A 76 -2.82 6.14 0.38
N ARG A 77 -2.67 5.50 1.55
CA ARG A 77 -1.49 5.69 2.38
C ARG A 77 -0.22 5.24 1.66
N PHE A 78 -0.25 4.08 1.02
CA PHE A 78 0.89 3.55 0.28
C PHE A 78 1.30 4.49 -0.87
N LYS A 79 0.34 4.97 -1.67
CA LYS A 79 0.61 5.98 -2.69
C LYS A 79 1.31 7.22 -2.11
N ASN A 80 0.83 7.72 -0.97
CA ASN A 80 1.42 8.88 -0.31
C ASN A 80 2.85 8.59 0.19
N GLN A 81 3.10 7.42 0.76
CA GLN A 81 4.44 6.99 1.17
C GLN A 81 5.40 6.83 -0.02
N LEU A 82 4.93 6.32 -1.17
CA LEU A 82 5.72 6.31 -2.41
C LEU A 82 6.13 7.70 -2.84
N ASN A 83 5.21 8.67 -2.78
CA ASN A 83 5.49 10.05 -3.12
C ASN A 83 6.52 10.68 -2.16
N GLU A 84 6.34 10.48 -0.85
CA GLU A 84 7.21 11.08 0.18
C GLU A 84 8.58 10.39 0.23
N ASN A 85 8.62 9.08 0.41
CA ASN A 85 9.86 8.35 0.67
C ASN A 85 10.71 8.16 -0.59
N SER A 86 10.08 7.75 -1.70
CA SER A 86 10.80 7.38 -2.92
C SER A 86 10.65 8.38 -4.08
N GLY A 87 9.77 9.38 -3.95
CA GLY A 87 9.47 10.35 -5.00
C GLY A 87 8.87 9.71 -6.25
N ARG A 88 8.10 8.64 -6.07
CA ARG A 88 7.44 7.88 -7.13
C ARG A 88 5.95 8.17 -7.17
N PHE A 89 5.42 8.39 -8.37
CA PHE A 89 3.98 8.39 -8.57
C PHE A 89 3.44 6.96 -8.61
N ALA A 90 2.22 6.79 -8.11
CA ALA A 90 1.46 5.56 -8.28
C ALA A 90 -0.01 5.91 -8.50
N ARG A 91 -0.69 5.12 -9.32
CA ARG A 91 -2.14 5.17 -9.44
C ARG A 91 -2.79 4.16 -8.50
N ILE A 92 -4.06 4.36 -8.20
CA ILE A 92 -4.85 3.47 -7.35
C ILE A 92 -6.07 3.02 -8.13
N GLY A 93 -6.38 1.71 -8.08
CA GLY A 93 -7.62 1.14 -8.56
C GLY A 93 -8.32 0.35 -7.45
N VAL A 94 -9.63 0.55 -7.31
CA VAL A 94 -10.44 -0.15 -6.30
C VAL A 94 -11.34 -1.18 -6.98
N VAL A 95 -11.14 -2.46 -6.63
CA VAL A 95 -11.95 -3.57 -7.11
C VAL A 95 -13.21 -3.67 -6.24
N PRO A 96 -14.42 -3.84 -6.81
CA PRO A 96 -14.70 -4.12 -8.22
C PRO A 96 -14.92 -2.90 -9.12
N GLU A 97 -14.95 -1.68 -8.58
CA GLU A 97 -15.37 -0.48 -9.32
C GLU A 97 -14.50 -0.23 -10.57
N MET A 98 -13.18 -0.35 -10.45
CA MET A 98 -12.25 -0.19 -11.57
C MET A 98 -12.51 -1.16 -12.74
N ASN A 99 -13.17 -2.29 -12.51
CA ASN A 99 -13.50 -3.24 -13.57
C ASN A 99 -14.52 -2.71 -14.57
N HIS A 100 -15.22 -1.62 -14.28
CA HIS A 100 -16.18 -1.01 -15.19
C HIS A 100 -15.54 -0.12 -16.27
N ASN A 101 -14.30 0.34 -16.05
CA ASN A 101 -13.64 1.27 -16.94
C ASN A 101 -12.17 0.91 -17.17
N GLU A 102 -11.38 0.81 -16.12
CA GLU A 102 -9.94 0.65 -16.19
C GLU A 102 -9.50 -0.69 -16.78
N LEU A 103 -10.33 -1.73 -16.66
CA LEU A 103 -10.06 -3.03 -17.27
C LEU A 103 -9.93 -2.96 -18.79
N VAL A 104 -10.60 -2.00 -19.45
CA VAL A 104 -10.45 -1.75 -20.89
C VAL A 104 -9.04 -1.30 -21.22
N ALA A 105 -8.45 -0.41 -20.42
CA ALA A 105 -7.08 0.05 -20.61
C ALA A 105 -6.03 -1.07 -20.41
N TRP A 106 -6.33 -2.05 -19.57
CA TRP A 106 -5.48 -3.22 -19.41
C TRP A 106 -5.55 -4.20 -20.60
N GLY A 107 -6.70 -4.29 -21.28
CA GLY A 107 -6.92 -5.22 -22.38
C GLY A 107 -6.94 -6.68 -21.92
N GLY A 108 -6.00 -7.47 -22.42
CA GLY A 108 -5.88 -8.91 -22.08
C GLY A 108 -6.72 -9.83 -22.95
N VAL A 109 -7.84 -9.36 -23.49
CA VAL A 109 -8.73 -10.09 -24.40
C VAL A 109 -9.09 -9.31 -25.66
N SER A 110 -8.57 -8.08 -25.81
CA SER A 110 -8.75 -7.24 -27.01
C SER A 110 -7.53 -6.35 -27.24
N ASP A 111 -7.42 -5.80 -28.46
CA ASP A 111 -6.30 -4.92 -28.85
C ASP A 111 -6.54 -3.44 -28.45
N ASP A 112 -7.70 -3.10 -27.90
CA ASP A 112 -8.09 -1.73 -27.52
C ASP A 112 -7.54 -1.34 -26.14
N ALA A 113 -6.26 -1.57 -25.90
CA ALA A 113 -5.64 -1.33 -24.60
C ALA A 113 -4.62 -0.19 -24.67
N ASP A 114 -4.26 0.35 -23.49
CA ASP A 114 -3.18 1.33 -23.37
C ASP A 114 -1.84 0.70 -23.82
N PRO A 115 -1.09 1.33 -24.75
CA PRO A 115 0.17 0.79 -25.24
C PRO A 115 1.24 0.66 -24.13
N ALA A 116 1.13 1.40 -23.02
CA ALA A 116 2.06 1.33 -21.88
C ALA A 116 1.65 0.30 -20.81
N ARG A 117 0.61 -0.51 -21.05
CA ARG A 117 0.08 -1.47 -20.08
C ARG A 117 1.10 -2.54 -19.65
N GLU A 118 1.95 -2.96 -20.57
CA GLU A 118 2.94 -4.01 -20.34
C GLU A 118 4.05 -3.58 -19.37
N ASP A 119 4.32 -2.28 -19.28
CA ASP A 119 5.34 -1.72 -18.39
C ASP A 119 4.84 -1.49 -16.95
N GLN A 120 3.53 -1.69 -16.68
CA GLN A 120 2.96 -1.41 -15.37
C GLN A 120 3.38 -2.46 -14.33
N ALA A 121 4.03 -2.04 -13.27
CA ALA A 121 4.23 -2.84 -12.07
C ALA A 121 3.00 -2.74 -11.17
N THR A 122 2.28 -3.84 -11.03
CA THR A 122 0.99 -3.87 -10.37
C THR A 122 1.02 -4.68 -9.07
N LEU A 123 0.62 -4.07 -7.98
CA LEU A 123 0.47 -4.72 -6.67
C LEU A 123 -1.00 -4.86 -6.31
N PHE A 124 -1.45 -6.09 -6.10
CA PHE A 124 -2.78 -6.42 -5.60
C PHE A 124 -2.72 -6.66 -4.09
N LEU A 125 -3.37 -5.82 -3.30
CA LEU A 125 -3.55 -6.06 -1.87
C LEU A 125 -4.73 -6.99 -1.63
N THR A 126 -4.50 -8.09 -0.91
CA THR A 126 -5.51 -9.13 -0.65
C THR A 126 -5.47 -9.59 0.82
N TRP A 127 -6.49 -10.33 1.25
CA TRP A 127 -6.58 -10.95 2.57
C TRP A 127 -7.60 -12.09 2.58
N ASP A 128 -7.61 -12.92 3.62
CA ASP A 128 -8.49 -14.09 3.70
C ASP A 128 -9.99 -13.78 3.77
N GLY A 129 -10.35 -12.61 4.30
CA GLY A 129 -11.74 -12.19 4.42
C GLY A 129 -12.36 -11.59 3.14
N LEU A 130 -11.69 -11.69 1.99
CA LEU A 130 -12.23 -11.22 0.72
C LEU A 130 -13.53 -11.93 0.34
N GLN A 131 -14.49 -11.12 -0.10
CA GLN A 131 -15.69 -11.68 -0.73
C GLN A 131 -15.30 -12.47 -1.99
N LYS A 132 -15.82 -13.70 -2.13
CA LYS A 132 -15.42 -14.66 -3.18
C LYS A 132 -15.39 -14.06 -4.59
N ARG A 133 -16.40 -13.26 -4.97
CA ARG A 133 -16.47 -12.65 -6.30
C ARG A 133 -15.39 -11.60 -6.52
N VAL A 134 -14.96 -10.89 -5.46
CA VAL A 134 -13.86 -9.93 -5.52
C VAL A 134 -12.54 -10.67 -5.70
N SER A 135 -12.31 -11.74 -4.93
CA SER A 135 -11.14 -12.60 -5.13
C SER A 135 -11.05 -13.13 -6.55
N SER A 136 -12.15 -13.71 -7.07
CA SER A 136 -12.19 -14.23 -8.44
C SER A 136 -11.90 -13.17 -9.52
N ARG A 137 -12.29 -11.91 -9.29
CA ARG A 137 -11.95 -10.80 -10.20
C ARG A 137 -10.44 -10.50 -10.17
N ILE A 138 -9.85 -10.48 -8.99
CA ILE A 138 -8.41 -10.27 -8.83
C ILE A 138 -7.64 -11.43 -9.49
N ASP A 139 -8.07 -12.67 -9.28
CA ASP A 139 -7.46 -13.84 -9.90
C ASP A 139 -7.49 -13.74 -11.43
N TRP A 140 -8.67 -13.41 -11.98
CA TRP A 140 -8.84 -13.22 -13.42
C TRP A 140 -7.97 -12.08 -13.97
N MET A 141 -7.88 -10.96 -13.25
CA MET A 141 -7.05 -9.83 -13.66
C MET A 141 -5.57 -10.21 -13.72
N ILE A 142 -5.04 -10.88 -12.70
CA ILE A 142 -3.64 -11.32 -12.66
C ILE A 142 -3.34 -12.29 -13.82
N GLU A 143 -4.30 -13.17 -14.15
CA GLU A 143 -4.14 -14.14 -15.23
C GLU A 143 -4.15 -13.49 -16.63
N HIS A 144 -4.91 -12.40 -16.81
CA HIS A 144 -5.18 -11.81 -18.15
C HIS A 144 -4.50 -10.45 -18.37
N MET A 145 -3.89 -9.85 -17.35
CA MET A 145 -3.13 -8.62 -17.53
C MET A 145 -1.84 -8.91 -18.32
N PRO A 146 -1.59 -8.18 -19.41
CA PRO A 146 -0.42 -8.41 -20.26
C PRO A 146 0.86 -7.78 -19.68
N THR A 147 1.14 -8.04 -18.40
CA THR A 147 2.35 -7.60 -17.73
C THR A 147 2.97 -8.75 -16.94
N ASP A 148 4.29 -8.88 -17.01
CA ASP A 148 5.06 -9.82 -16.19
C ASP A 148 5.30 -9.27 -14.76
N TYR A 149 4.85 -8.04 -14.49
CA TYR A 149 5.10 -7.31 -13.24
C TYR A 149 3.82 -7.19 -12.38
N ALA A 150 3.11 -8.29 -12.19
CA ALA A 150 1.92 -8.35 -11.34
C ALA A 150 2.17 -9.23 -10.11
N TRP A 151 2.00 -8.66 -8.92
CA TRP A 151 2.20 -9.38 -7.65
C TRP A 151 1.00 -9.23 -6.74
N ARG A 152 0.78 -10.26 -5.95
CA ARG A 152 -0.19 -10.26 -4.86
C ARG A 152 0.54 -10.10 -3.53
N ILE A 153 0.15 -9.09 -2.77
CA ILE A 153 0.58 -8.90 -1.38
C ILE A 153 -0.58 -9.32 -0.50
N HIS A 154 -0.38 -10.41 0.23
CA HIS A 154 -1.40 -10.93 1.14
C HIS A 154 -1.24 -10.31 2.53
N GLY A 155 -2.32 -9.76 3.06
CA GLY A 155 -2.34 -9.22 4.42
C GLY A 155 -2.69 -10.29 5.44
N GLU A 156 -1.86 -10.41 6.45
CA GLU A 156 -2.04 -11.36 7.55
C GLU A 156 -2.73 -10.71 8.75
N GLY A 157 -3.59 -11.44 9.43
CA GLY A 157 -4.27 -10.97 10.63
C GLY A 157 -5.58 -11.70 10.90
N THR A 158 -6.06 -11.57 12.14
CA THR A 158 -7.32 -12.18 12.61
C THR A 158 -8.53 -11.24 12.46
N SER A 159 -8.29 -9.98 12.11
CA SER A 159 -9.31 -8.95 11.89
C SER A 159 -8.93 -8.04 10.74
N LEU A 160 -9.92 -7.35 10.15
CA LEU A 160 -9.66 -6.37 9.11
C LEU A 160 -8.70 -5.26 9.58
N LEU A 161 -8.85 -4.80 10.82
CA LEU A 161 -7.95 -3.80 11.40
C LEU A 161 -6.50 -4.28 11.40
N GLU A 162 -6.24 -5.50 11.86
CA GLU A 162 -4.91 -6.07 11.88
C GLU A 162 -4.33 -6.22 10.47
N VAL A 163 -5.12 -6.71 9.52
CA VAL A 163 -4.74 -6.84 8.11
C VAL A 163 -4.36 -5.48 7.49
N LEU A 164 -5.14 -4.43 7.76
CA LEU A 164 -4.83 -3.08 7.29
C LEU A 164 -3.50 -2.57 7.88
N LEU A 165 -3.25 -2.81 9.17
CA LEU A 165 -2.00 -2.44 9.82
C LEU A 165 -0.81 -3.27 9.32
N HIS A 166 -1.01 -4.58 9.07
CA HIS A 166 -0.01 -5.44 8.45
C HIS A 166 0.40 -4.90 7.08
N HIS A 167 -0.55 -4.61 6.20
CA HIS A 167 -0.26 -4.00 4.91
C HIS A 167 0.48 -2.65 5.06
N CYS A 168 0.11 -1.81 6.03
CA CYS A 168 0.84 -0.57 6.27
C CYS A 168 2.33 -0.82 6.57
N ILE A 169 2.65 -1.83 7.38
CA ILE A 169 4.03 -2.20 7.72
C ILE A 169 4.80 -2.68 6.49
N VAL A 170 4.23 -3.62 5.75
CA VAL A 170 4.86 -4.17 4.53
C VAL A 170 5.13 -3.06 3.51
N MET A 171 4.13 -2.19 3.30
CA MET A 171 4.23 -1.08 2.34
C MET A 171 5.23 -0.01 2.80
N ASP A 172 5.33 0.27 4.10
CA ASP A 172 6.35 1.19 4.63
C ASP A 172 7.77 0.69 4.33
N TRP A 173 8.04 -0.58 4.58
CA TRP A 173 9.33 -1.19 4.25
C TRP A 173 9.61 -1.17 2.74
N LEU A 174 8.59 -1.44 1.90
CA LEU A 174 8.73 -1.42 0.44
C LEU A 174 9.05 -0.02 -0.09
N THR A 175 8.38 1.03 0.42
CA THR A 175 8.64 2.41 -0.02
C THR A 175 10.04 2.89 0.39
N ILE A 176 10.52 2.46 1.57
CA ILE A 176 11.88 2.77 2.03
C ILE A 176 12.91 2.00 1.18
N ALA A 177 12.68 0.72 0.87
CA ALA A 177 13.56 -0.03 -0.02
C ALA A 177 13.69 0.63 -1.39
N LEU A 178 12.56 1.07 -1.99
CA LEU A 178 12.55 1.82 -3.24
C LEU A 178 13.32 3.16 -3.15
N ALA A 179 13.21 3.87 -2.02
CA ALA A 179 13.97 5.09 -1.81
C ALA A 179 15.48 4.81 -1.85
N PHE A 180 15.96 3.79 -1.14
CA PHE A 180 17.36 3.39 -1.17
C PHE A 180 17.83 2.95 -2.55
N LEU A 181 17.03 2.16 -3.27
CA LEU A 181 17.34 1.71 -4.64
C LEU A 181 17.45 2.86 -5.63
N HIS A 182 16.74 3.98 -5.38
CA HIS A 182 16.83 5.21 -6.17
C HIS A 182 17.87 6.22 -5.63
N GLY A 183 18.64 5.87 -4.60
CA GLY A 183 19.61 6.77 -3.98
C GLY A 183 18.99 7.99 -3.29
N LYS A 184 17.74 7.88 -2.83
CA LYS A 184 17.01 8.96 -2.16
C LYS A 184 17.03 8.78 -0.64
N ASP A 185 17.12 9.90 0.05
CA ASP A 185 16.87 9.95 1.50
C ASP A 185 15.34 9.94 1.74
N PRO A 186 14.78 8.87 2.34
CA PRO A 186 13.34 8.77 2.57
C PRO A 186 12.80 9.81 3.58
N ALA A 187 13.66 10.48 4.33
CA ALA A 187 13.29 11.55 5.26
C ALA A 187 13.31 12.96 4.64
N ALA A 188 13.84 13.10 3.42
CA ALA A 188 13.99 14.39 2.77
C ALA A 188 12.68 14.87 2.12
N ILE A 189 12.04 15.88 2.71
CA ILE A 189 10.79 16.50 2.25
C ILE A 189 10.98 17.93 1.75
N ARG A 190 12.09 18.20 1.07
CA ARG A 190 12.48 19.56 0.61
C ARG A 190 11.39 20.33 -0.14
N PRO A 191 10.62 19.73 -1.10
CA PRO A 191 9.54 20.45 -1.80
C PRO A 191 8.43 20.90 -0.85
N ILE A 192 8.08 20.08 0.16
CA ILE A 192 7.07 20.44 1.17
C ILE A 192 7.58 21.59 2.05
N GLN A 193 8.85 21.58 2.42
CA GLN A 193 9.48 22.67 3.19
C GLN A 193 9.50 23.97 2.39
N ALA A 194 9.84 23.91 1.10
CA ALA A 194 9.84 25.09 0.21
C ALA A 194 8.44 25.70 0.07
N LEU A 195 7.41 24.87 -0.12
CA LEU A 195 6.01 25.35 -0.16
C LEU A 195 5.59 26.01 1.16
N LYS A 196 5.95 25.40 2.30
CA LYS A 196 5.64 26.00 3.62
C LYS A 196 6.33 27.34 3.84
N ALA A 197 7.57 27.49 3.40
CA ALA A 197 8.30 28.75 3.49
C ALA A 197 7.63 29.84 2.63
N TYR A 198 7.28 29.51 1.38
CA TYR A 198 6.56 30.42 0.48
C TYR A 198 5.24 30.92 1.10
N LEU A 199 4.42 30.01 1.63
CA LEU A 199 3.14 30.37 2.25
C LEU A 199 3.30 31.18 3.55
N ALA A 200 4.39 31.01 4.29
CA ALA A 200 4.67 31.81 5.48
C ALA A 200 5.03 33.28 5.11
N ASP A 201 5.76 33.49 4.01
CA ASP A 201 6.11 34.81 3.51
C ASP A 201 4.86 35.56 3.01
N GLU A 202 3.91 34.89 2.31
CA GLU A 202 2.64 35.48 1.89
C GLU A 202 1.73 35.90 3.06
N ALA A 203 1.74 35.13 4.17
CA ALA A 203 0.93 35.45 5.36
C ALA A 203 1.49 36.68 6.15
N SER A 204 2.65 37.16 5.77
CA SER A 204 3.33 38.32 6.41
C SER A 204 3.05 39.66 5.71
N VAL A 205 2.26 39.65 4.65
CA VAL A 205 1.77 40.78 3.89
C VAL A 205 0.29 41.03 4.20
#